data_a5214d12cd5221bcfb44ac9cf1340d89
#
_entry.id   a5214d12cd5221bcfb44ac9cf1340d89
#
_cell.length_a   1.000
_cell.length_b   1.000
_cell.length_c   1.000
_cell.angle_alpha   90.00
_cell.angle_beta   90.00
_cell.angle_gamma   90.00
#
_symmetry.space_group_name_H-M   'P 1'
#
loop_
_entity.id
_entity.type
_entity.pdbx_description
1 polymer ?
#
loop_
_entity_poly.entity_id
_entity_poly.type
_entity_poly.pdbx_seq_one_letter_code
_entity_poly.pdbx_strand_id
1 'polypeptide(L)'
;VSQANGCHYCTAAFCTILNYGLGSAEGYVGNLLQQGVDAVDRARLKSLLAYALQVNNDPGAVSDAQVDALRQHGLTDKGIVQLTHIVSDFSSYNTLNLALDTDYDYRDFWRELAGFTALN
;
A
#
# COMPACT_ATOMS: atom_id res chain seq x y z
N VAL A 1 -2.63 -1.63 -0.14
CA VAL A 1 -3.73 -1.81 0.82
C VAL A 1 -4.70 -0.64 0.72
N SER A 2 -4.36 0.56 1.14
CA SER A 2 -5.30 1.71 1.24
C SER A 2 -5.99 2.06 -0.08
N GLN A 3 -5.28 2.06 -1.20
CA GLN A 3 -5.86 2.27 -2.52
C GLN A 3 -6.83 1.13 -2.89
N ALA A 4 -6.44 -0.12 -2.65
CA ALA A 4 -7.29 -1.28 -2.93
C ALA A 4 -8.58 -1.27 -2.11
N ASN A 5 -8.54 -0.69 -0.91
CA ASN A 5 -9.68 -0.55 -0.02
C ASN A 5 -10.50 0.73 -0.27
N GLY A 6 -10.09 1.58 -1.21
CA GLY A 6 -10.76 2.84 -1.52
C GLY A 6 -10.65 3.92 -0.44
N CYS A 7 -9.70 3.78 0.51
CA CYS A 7 -9.48 4.80 1.54
C CYS A 7 -8.65 5.95 0.98
N HIS A 8 -9.32 7.00 0.47
CA HIS A 8 -8.64 8.17 -0.11
C HIS A 8 -7.78 8.92 0.90
N TYR A 9 -8.27 9.13 2.12
CA TYR A 9 -7.50 9.71 3.22
C TYR A 9 -6.19 8.97 3.45
N CYS A 10 -6.27 7.64 3.65
CA CYS A 10 -5.10 6.81 3.92
C CYS A 10 -4.14 6.78 2.71
N THR A 11 -4.68 6.68 1.50
CA THR A 11 -3.85 6.68 0.28
C THR A 11 -3.09 8.00 0.15
N ALA A 12 -3.74 9.14 0.33
CA ALA A 12 -3.10 10.46 0.28
C ALA A 12 -1.99 10.59 1.35
N ALA A 13 -2.27 10.20 2.59
CA ALA A 13 -1.30 10.28 3.69
C ALA A 13 -0.03 9.47 3.39
N PHE A 14 -0.19 8.21 2.96
CA PHE A 14 0.97 7.34 2.71
C PHE A 14 1.71 7.67 1.42
N CYS A 15 1.03 8.14 0.39
CA CYS A 15 1.70 8.65 -0.80
C CYS A 15 2.53 9.90 -0.49
N THR A 16 2.06 10.75 0.40
CA THR A 16 2.83 11.91 0.87
C THR A 16 4.08 11.48 1.63
N ILE A 17 3.97 10.48 2.51
CA ILE A 17 5.13 9.91 3.20
C ILE A 17 6.14 9.32 2.20
N LEU A 18 5.69 8.59 1.19
CA LEU A 18 6.55 8.05 0.14
C LEU A 18 7.30 9.15 -0.62
N ASN A 19 6.59 10.21 -1.04
CA ASN A 19 7.19 11.29 -1.82
C ASN A 19 8.16 12.14 -1.02
N TYR A 20 7.76 12.56 0.17
CA TYR A 20 8.48 13.59 0.93
C TYR A 20 9.23 13.04 2.13
N GLY A 21 8.70 12.03 2.80
CA GLY A 21 9.35 11.41 3.95
C GLY A 21 10.47 10.45 3.56
N LEU A 22 10.25 9.66 2.51
CA LEU A 22 11.20 8.65 2.04
C LEU A 22 11.94 9.07 0.76
N GLY A 23 11.61 10.23 0.19
CA GLY A 23 12.30 10.77 -0.98
C GLY A 23 12.19 9.86 -2.22
N SER A 24 11.01 9.36 -2.52
CA SER A 24 10.79 8.55 -3.72
C SER A 24 11.15 9.33 -5.00
N ALA A 25 11.61 8.63 -6.03
CA ALA A 25 11.89 9.23 -7.32
C ALA A 25 10.65 9.95 -7.88
N GLU A 26 10.88 11.03 -8.62
CA GLU A 26 9.80 11.78 -9.27
C GLU A 26 8.93 10.85 -10.13
N GLY A 27 7.61 10.99 -10.02
CA GLY A 27 6.65 10.18 -10.76
C GLY A 27 6.43 8.75 -10.23
N TYR A 28 7.27 8.26 -9.30
CA TYR A 28 7.16 6.89 -8.79
C TYR A 28 5.81 6.60 -8.15
N VAL A 29 5.34 7.49 -7.29
CA VAL A 29 4.05 7.32 -6.59
C VAL A 29 2.87 7.38 -7.59
N GLY A 30 2.93 8.30 -8.56
CA GLY A 30 1.92 8.39 -9.62
C GLY A 30 1.83 7.10 -10.43
N ASN A 31 2.97 6.54 -10.83
CA ASN A 31 3.02 5.26 -11.55
C ASN A 31 2.47 4.11 -10.69
N LEU A 32 2.83 4.06 -9.41
CA LEU A 32 2.34 3.05 -8.47
C LEU A 32 0.81 3.11 -8.32
N LEU A 33 0.23 4.30 -8.27
CA LEU A 33 -1.22 4.49 -8.19
C LEU A 33 -1.95 4.09 -9.46
N GLN A 34 -1.34 4.33 -10.63
CA GLN A 34 -1.96 4.04 -11.92
C GLN A 34 -1.82 2.57 -12.33
N GLN A 35 -0.66 1.96 -12.09
CA GLN A 35 -0.29 0.64 -12.59
C GLN A 35 -0.24 -0.43 -11.46
N GLY A 36 -0.36 0.00 -10.19
CA GLY A 36 -0.28 -0.91 -9.06
C GLY A 36 1.05 -1.64 -8.98
N VAL A 37 0.99 -2.94 -8.73
CA VAL A 37 2.18 -3.81 -8.58
C VAL A 37 3.02 -3.87 -9.86
N ASP A 38 2.43 -3.63 -11.02
CA ASP A 38 3.14 -3.67 -12.30
C ASP A 38 4.11 -2.50 -12.49
N ALA A 39 3.93 -1.38 -11.76
CA ALA A 39 4.88 -0.27 -11.72
C ALA A 39 6.20 -0.61 -10.99
N VAL A 40 6.29 -1.78 -10.36
CA VAL A 40 7.42 -2.15 -9.52
C VAL A 40 8.36 -3.09 -10.26
N ASP A 41 9.59 -2.62 -10.53
CA ASP A 41 10.60 -3.42 -11.25
C ASP A 41 11.32 -4.43 -10.36
N ARG A 42 11.45 -4.16 -9.06
CA ARG A 42 12.17 -5.03 -8.13
C ARG A 42 11.34 -6.26 -7.77
N ALA A 43 11.78 -7.44 -8.20
CA ALA A 43 11.09 -8.71 -8.00
C ALA A 43 10.70 -8.97 -6.53
N ARG A 44 11.61 -8.68 -5.60
CA ARG A 44 11.33 -8.80 -4.16
C ARG A 44 10.15 -7.93 -3.74
N LEU A 45 10.16 -6.65 -4.12
CA LEU A 45 9.08 -5.71 -3.73
C LEU A 45 7.76 -6.10 -4.41
N LYS A 46 7.82 -6.55 -5.66
CA LYS A 46 6.66 -7.06 -6.39
C LYS A 46 5.99 -8.23 -5.67
N SER A 47 6.79 -9.20 -5.20
CA SER A 47 6.28 -10.34 -4.41
C SER A 47 5.68 -9.92 -3.08
N LEU A 48 6.31 -8.97 -2.36
CA LEU A 48 5.77 -8.41 -1.12
C LEU A 48 4.41 -7.74 -1.33
N LEU A 49 4.28 -6.92 -2.39
CA LEU A 49 3.05 -6.21 -2.70
C LEU A 49 1.94 -7.16 -3.18
N ALA A 50 2.28 -8.16 -4.00
CA ALA A 50 1.32 -9.17 -4.44
C ALA A 50 0.76 -9.97 -3.26
N TYR A 51 1.62 -10.40 -2.33
CA TYR A 51 1.22 -11.05 -1.10
C TYR A 51 0.33 -10.13 -0.24
N ALA A 52 0.73 -8.87 -0.07
CA ALA A 52 -0.03 -7.89 0.70
C ALA A 52 -1.44 -7.66 0.12
N LEU A 53 -1.57 -7.60 -1.20
CA LEU A 53 -2.87 -7.49 -1.86
C LEU A 53 -3.71 -8.77 -1.67
N GLN A 54 -3.09 -9.96 -1.74
CA GLN A 54 -3.79 -11.21 -1.48
C GLN A 54 -4.33 -11.28 -0.06
N VAL A 55 -3.49 -10.97 0.95
CA VAL A 55 -3.90 -10.92 2.36
C VAL A 55 -5.03 -9.90 2.58
N ASN A 56 -4.94 -8.73 1.93
CA ASN A 56 -5.95 -7.69 2.07
C ASN A 56 -7.30 -8.07 1.46
N ASN A 57 -7.30 -8.71 0.30
CA ASN A 57 -8.52 -8.98 -0.46
C ASN A 57 -9.18 -10.31 -0.08
N ASP A 58 -8.37 -11.35 0.12
CA ASP A 58 -8.82 -12.69 0.49
C ASP A 58 -7.70 -13.43 1.24
N PRO A 59 -7.59 -13.22 2.57
CA PRO A 59 -6.54 -13.84 3.37
C PRO A 59 -6.62 -15.37 3.39
N GLY A 60 -7.82 -15.94 3.20
CA GLY A 60 -8.02 -17.39 3.17
C GLY A 60 -7.49 -18.06 1.90
N ALA A 61 -7.26 -17.30 0.83
CA ALA A 61 -6.74 -17.78 -0.43
C ALA A 61 -5.22 -17.60 -0.59
N VAL A 62 -4.50 -17.23 0.46
CA VAL A 62 -3.03 -17.21 0.45
C VAL A 62 -2.50 -18.62 0.22
N SER A 63 -1.72 -18.81 -0.83
CA SER A 63 -1.15 -20.10 -1.21
C SER A 63 0.26 -20.33 -0.66
N ASP A 64 0.66 -21.59 -0.51
CA ASP A 64 2.03 -21.96 -0.15
C ASP A 64 3.05 -21.37 -1.14
N ALA A 65 2.70 -21.34 -2.44
CA ALA A 65 3.56 -20.77 -3.47
C ALA A 65 3.85 -19.27 -3.25
N GLN A 66 2.87 -18.51 -2.77
CA GLN A 66 3.09 -17.09 -2.44
C GLN A 66 4.01 -16.94 -1.22
N VAL A 67 3.82 -17.77 -0.20
CA VAL A 67 4.68 -17.79 0.99
C VAL A 67 6.11 -18.20 0.62
N ASP A 68 6.28 -19.23 -0.20
CA ASP A 68 7.59 -19.70 -0.66
C ASP A 68 8.31 -18.65 -1.53
N ALA A 69 7.57 -17.91 -2.37
CA ALA A 69 8.14 -16.79 -3.12
C ALA A 69 8.72 -15.71 -2.19
N LEU A 70 8.06 -15.41 -1.07
CA LEU A 70 8.59 -14.47 -0.08
C LEU A 70 9.88 -15.02 0.57
N ARG A 71 9.92 -16.30 0.91
CA ARG A 71 11.12 -16.96 1.46
C ARG A 71 12.29 -16.95 0.46
N GLN A 72 12.02 -17.20 -0.82
CA GLN A 72 13.02 -17.11 -1.89
C GLN A 72 13.61 -15.71 -2.02
N HIS A 73 12.83 -14.67 -1.70
CA HIS A 73 13.27 -13.29 -1.63
C HIS A 73 13.89 -12.91 -0.27
N GLY A 74 14.18 -13.88 0.59
CA GLY A 74 14.92 -13.70 1.83
C GLY A 74 14.07 -13.27 3.03
N LEU A 75 12.73 -13.41 2.99
CA LEU A 75 11.91 -13.22 4.16
C LEU A 75 11.98 -14.45 5.07
N THR A 76 12.15 -14.21 6.35
CA THR A 76 11.96 -15.23 7.38
C THR A 76 10.48 -15.38 7.72
N ASP A 77 10.09 -16.45 8.37
CA ASP A 77 8.70 -16.63 8.84
C ASP A 77 8.26 -15.48 9.76
N LYS A 78 9.18 -14.97 10.59
CA LYS A 78 8.93 -13.76 11.38
C LYS A 78 8.64 -12.55 10.48
N GLY A 79 9.40 -12.37 9.40
CA GLY A 79 9.19 -11.28 8.44
C GLY A 79 7.85 -11.39 7.72
N ILE A 80 7.41 -12.62 7.38
CA ILE A 80 6.11 -12.87 6.77
C ILE A 80 4.98 -12.53 7.74
N VAL A 81 5.09 -12.94 8.99
CA VAL A 81 4.12 -12.58 10.05
C VAL A 81 4.06 -11.05 10.23
N GLN A 82 5.21 -10.38 10.27
CA GLN A 82 5.25 -8.91 10.36
C GLN A 82 4.57 -8.24 9.16
N LEU A 83 4.81 -8.72 7.94
CA LEU A 83 4.15 -8.20 6.73
C LEU A 83 2.64 -8.39 6.81
N THR A 84 2.18 -9.56 7.26
CA THR A 84 0.76 -9.86 7.45
C THR A 84 0.12 -8.91 8.48
N HIS A 85 0.80 -8.66 9.59
CA HIS A 85 0.35 -7.68 10.59
C HIS A 85 0.23 -6.28 10.02
N ILE A 86 1.23 -5.81 9.26
CA ILE A 86 1.19 -4.50 8.62
C ILE A 86 -0.06 -4.38 7.73
N VAL A 87 -0.34 -5.40 6.91
CA VAL A 87 -1.53 -5.39 6.04
C VAL A 87 -2.81 -5.34 6.86
N SER A 88 -2.92 -6.14 7.93
CA SER A 88 -4.09 -6.19 8.81
C SER A 88 -4.34 -4.86 9.51
N ASP A 89 -3.28 -4.24 10.04
CA ASP A 89 -3.36 -2.94 10.70
C ASP A 89 -3.85 -1.85 9.74
N PHE A 90 -3.27 -1.81 8.54
CA PHE A 90 -3.71 -0.86 7.52
C PHE A 90 -5.14 -1.09 7.05
N SER A 91 -5.58 -2.33 6.93
CA SER A 91 -6.98 -2.65 6.63
C SER A 91 -7.92 -2.17 7.74
N SER A 92 -7.51 -2.32 9.00
CA SER A 92 -8.26 -1.80 10.14
C SER A 92 -8.37 -0.28 10.12
N TYR A 93 -7.26 0.44 9.89
CA TYR A 93 -7.29 1.90 9.75
C TYR A 93 -8.15 2.34 8.57
N ASN A 94 -8.08 1.65 7.43
CA ASN A 94 -8.94 1.96 6.29
C ASN A 94 -10.42 1.80 6.64
N THR A 95 -10.78 0.72 7.33
CA THR A 95 -12.15 0.47 7.78
C THR A 95 -12.66 1.59 8.68
N LEU A 96 -11.87 2.01 9.67
CA LEU A 96 -12.24 3.10 10.57
C LEU A 96 -12.42 4.42 9.81
N ASN A 97 -11.47 4.78 8.95
CA ASN A 97 -11.55 6.04 8.21
C ASN A 97 -12.72 6.06 7.23
N LEU A 98 -13.03 4.95 6.58
CA LEU A 98 -14.16 4.84 5.68
C LEU A 98 -15.50 4.87 6.43
N ALA A 99 -15.61 4.11 7.54
CA ALA A 99 -16.84 4.03 8.32
C ALA A 99 -17.20 5.36 9.00
N LEU A 100 -16.20 6.15 9.39
CA LEU A 100 -16.36 7.44 10.05
C LEU A 100 -16.34 8.62 9.07
N ASP A 101 -16.26 8.35 7.77
CA ASP A 101 -16.15 9.38 6.71
C ASP A 101 -15.05 10.41 7.02
N THR A 102 -13.89 9.91 7.45
CA THR A 102 -12.75 10.76 7.81
C THR A 102 -12.26 11.51 6.59
N ASP A 103 -12.39 12.81 6.63
CA ASP A 103 -11.76 13.70 5.65
C ASP A 103 -10.50 14.35 6.28
N TYR A 104 -9.59 14.82 5.45
CA TYR A 104 -8.42 15.52 5.95
C TYR A 104 -8.69 17.02 6.00
N ASP A 105 -8.38 17.61 7.16
CA ASP A 105 -8.55 19.04 7.41
C ASP A 105 -7.69 19.92 6.48
N TYR A 106 -6.70 19.30 5.85
CA TYR A 106 -5.74 19.93 4.94
C TYR A 106 -5.83 19.37 3.53
N ARG A 107 -7.04 19.21 2.98
CA ARG A 107 -7.29 18.60 1.67
C ARG A 107 -6.42 19.20 0.54
N ASP A 108 -6.34 20.52 0.48
CA ASP A 108 -5.56 21.20 -0.55
C ASP A 108 -4.07 21.02 -0.33
N PHE A 109 -3.63 21.06 0.92
CA PHE A 109 -2.23 20.81 1.30
C PHE A 109 -1.79 19.39 0.93
N TRP A 110 -2.62 18.36 1.19
CA TRP A 110 -2.33 16.99 0.81
C TRP A 110 -2.27 16.81 -0.71
N ARG A 111 -3.16 17.46 -1.44
CA ARG A 111 -3.15 17.47 -2.91
C ARG A 111 -1.87 18.08 -3.46
N GLU A 112 -1.48 19.22 -2.94
CA GLU A 112 -0.27 19.94 -3.34
C GLU A 112 0.99 19.10 -3.04
N LEU A 113 1.10 18.61 -1.79
CA LEU A 113 2.23 17.81 -1.37
C LEU A 113 2.36 16.47 -2.11
N ALA A 114 1.27 15.80 -2.38
CA ALA A 114 1.29 14.50 -3.02
C ALA A 114 1.33 14.55 -4.54
N GLY A 115 1.24 15.74 -5.14
CA GLY A 115 1.08 15.87 -6.59
C GLY A 115 -0.22 15.24 -7.12
N PHE A 116 -1.20 15.09 -6.24
CA PHE A 116 -2.49 14.46 -6.56
C PHE A 116 -3.41 15.40 -7.33
N THR A 117 -3.03 15.82 -8.49
CA THR A 117 -3.99 16.44 -9.44
C THR A 117 -4.96 15.41 -10.06
N ALA A 118 -4.77 14.13 -9.77
CA ALA A 118 -5.48 13.01 -10.43
C ALA A 118 -6.42 12.18 -9.54
N LEU A 119 -6.61 12.53 -8.27
CA LEU A 119 -7.60 11.87 -7.42
C LEU A 119 -8.90 12.69 -7.34
N ASN A 120 -9.45 13.03 -8.49
CA ASN A 120 -10.83 13.51 -8.60
C ASN A 120 -11.75 12.35 -8.93
#